data_f6304c50a5e4ab22e62ea7757be8d18d
#
_entry.id   f6304c50a5e4ab22e62ea7757be8d18d
#
_cell.length_a   1.000
_cell.length_b   1.000
_cell.length_c   1.000
_cell.angle_alpha   90.00
_cell.angle_beta   90.00
_cell.angle_gamma   90.00
#
_symmetry.space_group_name_H-M   'P 1'
#
loop_
_entity.id
_entity.type
_entity.pdbx_description
1 polymer ?
#
loop_
_entity_poly.entity_id
_entity_poly.type
_entity_poly.pdbx_seq_one_letter_code
_entity_poly.pdbx_strand_id
1 'polypeptide(L)'
;EYIEDSQVRYADSQSQQAEHNAQSIKQSDQSKESTLLKDLKGMTSLWSAFVEWFKGGNSIVRIAIIILLIGVILLLRFASEYWQPTLSTKLAGIAVAGGVLTAVGYWLRNKRYGYAISVQGAGLGILFLVLFSAFKLAVITSVALSYGLLIGLLAVTLLLALKQNALILAFIALGSGFIAPFILNTGSNNIPALFSYYLALNIALAVIAFFKPWRILNTVSLLSTFGIGGLSIWLKATPEQYGMLTVLVWLHFALYLFISIRYSLQAAQYKTAFKDMPIIDTTLIFATPFMAFTLYAGLVYHNSHSLSVASA
;
A
#
# COMPACT_ATOMS: atom_id res chain seq x y z
N GLU A 1 -68.11 12.46 -27.81
CA GLU A 1 -67.20 13.64 -27.64
C GLU A 1 -66.18 13.42 -26.53
N TYR A 2 -66.53 12.82 -25.37
CA TYR A 2 -65.58 12.60 -24.26
C TYR A 2 -64.64 11.39 -24.48
N ILE A 3 -64.99 10.44 -25.27
CA ILE A 3 -64.22 9.21 -25.58
C ILE A 3 -63.17 9.52 -26.68
N GLU A 4 -63.51 10.39 -27.60
CA GLU A 4 -62.61 10.76 -28.71
C GLU A 4 -61.47 11.65 -28.26
N ASP A 5 -61.71 12.56 -27.31
CA ASP A 5 -60.68 13.43 -26.70
C ASP A 5 -59.71 12.65 -25.84
N SER A 6 -60.10 11.57 -25.20
CA SER A 6 -59.24 10.69 -24.43
C SER A 6 -58.29 9.83 -25.30
N GLN A 7 -58.76 9.41 -26.46
CA GLN A 7 -57.93 8.63 -27.41
C GLN A 7 -56.91 9.49 -28.11
N VAL A 8 -57.20 10.75 -28.39
CA VAL A 8 -56.24 11.71 -28.96
C VAL A 8 -55.12 12.02 -27.96
N ARG A 9 -55.43 12.22 -26.68
CA ARG A 9 -54.42 12.44 -25.63
C ARG A 9 -53.54 11.22 -25.38
N TYR A 10 -54.07 10.00 -25.49
CA TYR A 10 -53.26 8.78 -25.40
C TYR A 10 -52.33 8.60 -26.59
N ALA A 11 -52.76 8.95 -27.79
CA ALA A 11 -51.91 8.90 -28.99
C ALA A 11 -50.80 9.95 -28.95
N ASP A 12 -51.07 11.15 -28.45
CA ASP A 12 -50.08 12.23 -28.28
C ASP A 12 -49.07 11.88 -27.20
N SER A 13 -49.45 11.28 -26.08
CA SER A 13 -48.52 10.87 -25.04
C SER A 13 -47.62 9.72 -25.50
N GLN A 14 -48.09 8.80 -26.30
CA GLN A 14 -47.27 7.72 -26.87
C GLN A 14 -46.28 8.24 -27.92
N SER A 15 -46.68 9.20 -28.75
CA SER A 15 -45.76 9.82 -29.73
C SER A 15 -44.65 10.62 -29.04
N GLN A 16 -44.96 11.39 -28.00
CA GLN A 16 -43.96 12.12 -27.21
C GLN A 16 -43.01 11.17 -26.48
N GLN A 17 -43.49 10.05 -25.96
CA GLN A 17 -42.70 9.04 -25.31
C GLN A 17 -41.77 8.27 -26.28
N ALA A 18 -42.25 8.03 -27.51
CA ALA A 18 -41.45 7.44 -28.58
C ALA A 18 -40.34 8.40 -29.08
N GLU A 19 -40.63 9.70 -29.21
CA GLU A 19 -39.61 10.71 -29.56
C GLU A 19 -38.58 10.88 -28.47
N HIS A 20 -38.98 10.90 -27.20
CA HIS A 20 -38.06 10.99 -26.08
C HIS A 20 -37.12 9.76 -26.00
N ASN A 21 -37.68 8.56 -26.24
CA ASN A 21 -36.87 7.33 -26.28
C ASN A 21 -35.92 7.31 -27.49
N ALA A 22 -36.33 7.79 -28.64
CA ALA A 22 -35.49 7.89 -29.82
C ALA A 22 -34.34 8.91 -29.63
N GLN A 23 -34.61 10.03 -28.94
CA GLN A 23 -33.58 10.99 -28.58
C GLN A 23 -32.58 10.45 -27.55
N SER A 24 -33.04 9.71 -26.53
CA SER A 24 -32.18 9.11 -25.53
C SER A 24 -31.25 8.02 -26.11
N ILE A 25 -31.74 7.23 -27.07
CA ILE A 25 -30.95 6.24 -27.79
C ILE A 25 -29.86 6.91 -28.64
N LYS A 26 -30.22 7.96 -29.40
CA LYS A 26 -29.27 8.73 -30.20
C LYS A 26 -28.19 9.38 -29.34
N GLN A 27 -28.56 9.91 -28.17
CA GLN A 27 -27.60 10.52 -27.23
C GLN A 27 -26.68 9.50 -26.58
N SER A 28 -27.17 8.28 -26.30
CA SER A 28 -26.35 7.15 -25.81
C SER A 28 -25.36 6.66 -26.85
N ASP A 29 -25.76 6.57 -28.12
CA ASP A 29 -24.86 6.14 -29.20
C ASP A 29 -23.80 7.18 -29.50
N GLN A 30 -24.13 8.47 -29.54
CA GLN A 30 -23.15 9.55 -29.68
C GLN A 30 -22.16 9.61 -28.52
N SER A 31 -22.60 9.31 -27.29
CA SER A 31 -21.72 9.23 -26.12
C SER A 31 -20.73 8.06 -26.22
N LYS A 32 -21.19 6.89 -26.69
CA LYS A 32 -20.32 5.72 -26.90
C LYS A 32 -19.32 5.95 -28.02
N GLU A 33 -19.76 6.55 -29.12
CA GLU A 33 -18.88 6.87 -30.26
C GLU A 33 -17.81 7.91 -29.88
N SER A 34 -18.19 8.93 -29.11
CA SER A 34 -17.23 9.93 -28.62
C SER A 34 -16.20 9.35 -27.63
N THR A 35 -16.59 8.36 -26.82
CA THR A 35 -15.70 7.66 -25.91
C THR A 35 -14.72 6.75 -26.66
N LEU A 36 -15.20 6.00 -27.65
CA LEU A 36 -14.35 5.18 -28.51
C LEU A 36 -13.34 6.01 -29.32
N LEU A 37 -13.79 7.17 -29.85
CA LEU A 37 -12.90 8.09 -30.56
C LEU A 37 -11.85 8.72 -29.63
N LYS A 38 -12.18 8.94 -28.36
CA LYS A 38 -11.24 9.45 -27.36
C LYS A 38 -10.18 8.40 -26.98
N ASP A 39 -10.58 7.15 -26.86
CA ASP A 39 -9.68 6.02 -26.57
C ASP A 39 -8.76 5.73 -27.76
N LEU A 40 -9.28 5.78 -28.99
CA LEU A 40 -8.49 5.65 -30.21
C LEU A 40 -7.48 6.82 -30.37
N LYS A 41 -7.89 8.05 -30.03
CA LYS A 41 -6.98 9.21 -30.02
C LYS A 41 -5.90 9.09 -28.93
N GLY A 42 -6.22 8.49 -27.78
CA GLY A 42 -5.26 8.18 -26.72
C GLY A 42 -4.21 7.17 -27.20
N MET A 43 -4.65 6.09 -27.84
CA MET A 43 -3.74 5.08 -28.40
C MET A 43 -2.85 5.64 -29.53
N THR A 44 -3.40 6.45 -30.41
CA THR A 44 -2.61 7.09 -31.48
C THR A 44 -1.62 8.11 -30.94
N SER A 45 -1.96 8.81 -29.84
CA SER A 45 -1.03 9.74 -29.19
C SER A 45 0.12 9.02 -28.47
N LEU A 46 -0.13 7.86 -27.86
CA LEU A 46 0.92 7.01 -27.28
C LEU A 46 1.83 6.43 -28.37
N TRP A 47 1.25 6.03 -29.50
CA TRP A 47 2.01 5.53 -30.62
C TRP A 47 2.87 6.63 -31.27
N SER A 48 2.31 7.82 -31.48
CA SER A 48 3.08 8.96 -31.99
C SER A 48 4.19 9.39 -31.03
N ALA A 49 3.93 9.43 -29.73
CA ALA A 49 4.93 9.70 -28.70
C ALA A 49 6.05 8.63 -28.69
N PHE A 50 5.71 7.35 -28.88
CA PHE A 50 6.68 6.28 -29.03
C PHE A 50 7.52 6.43 -30.31
N VAL A 51 6.88 6.77 -31.43
CA VAL A 51 7.57 7.00 -32.71
C VAL A 51 8.45 8.25 -32.65
N GLU A 52 7.99 9.33 -32.03
CA GLU A 52 8.80 10.54 -31.80
C GLU A 52 9.96 10.27 -30.85
N TRP A 53 9.72 9.54 -29.75
CA TRP A 53 10.80 9.08 -28.88
C TRP A 53 11.80 8.22 -29.66
N PHE A 54 11.35 7.36 -30.55
CA PHE A 54 12.21 6.50 -31.38
C PHE A 54 13.01 7.31 -32.40
N LYS A 55 12.43 8.36 -32.99
CA LYS A 55 13.09 9.23 -33.98
C LYS A 55 13.96 10.31 -33.36
N GLY A 56 13.64 10.75 -32.14
CA GLY A 56 14.37 11.82 -31.44
C GLY A 56 15.60 11.30 -30.73
N GLY A 57 16.81 11.55 -31.24
CA GLY A 57 18.10 11.19 -30.65
C GLY A 57 18.85 10.08 -31.40
N ASN A 58 19.90 9.53 -30.78
CA ASN A 58 20.76 8.55 -31.45
C ASN A 58 20.04 7.20 -31.68
N SER A 59 19.36 7.06 -32.80
CA SER A 59 18.52 5.89 -33.18
C SER A 59 19.30 4.57 -33.11
N ILE A 60 20.61 4.62 -33.37
CA ILE A 60 21.49 3.44 -33.32
C ILE A 60 21.56 2.86 -31.92
N VAL A 61 21.67 3.71 -30.88
CA VAL A 61 21.72 3.26 -29.48
C VAL A 61 20.39 2.63 -29.06
N ARG A 62 19.25 3.16 -29.52
CA ARG A 62 17.93 2.61 -29.21
C ARG A 62 17.67 1.27 -29.88
N ILE A 63 18.06 1.13 -31.14
CA ILE A 63 18.01 -0.14 -31.85
C ILE A 63 18.91 -1.17 -31.15
N ALA A 64 20.11 -0.77 -30.73
CA ALA A 64 21.00 -1.65 -29.97
C ALA A 64 20.41 -2.11 -28.64
N ILE A 65 19.71 -1.23 -27.90
CA ILE A 65 19.01 -1.60 -26.67
C ILE A 65 17.88 -2.59 -26.93
N ILE A 66 17.09 -2.39 -27.98
CA ILE A 66 16.02 -3.33 -28.37
C ILE A 66 16.60 -4.70 -28.75
N ILE A 67 17.65 -4.73 -29.56
CA ILE A 67 18.33 -5.98 -29.93
C ILE A 67 18.90 -6.66 -28.67
N LEU A 68 19.51 -5.89 -27.76
CA LEU A 68 20.01 -6.40 -26.49
C LEU A 68 18.88 -7.02 -25.65
N LEU A 69 17.73 -6.34 -25.53
CA LEU A 69 16.57 -6.84 -24.79
C LEU A 69 16.03 -8.14 -25.41
N ILE A 70 15.89 -8.17 -26.72
CA ILE A 70 15.48 -9.40 -27.46
C ILE A 70 16.49 -10.51 -27.20
N GLY A 71 17.78 -10.22 -27.28
CA GLY A 71 18.86 -11.19 -27.00
C GLY A 71 18.79 -11.72 -25.57
N VAL A 72 18.56 -10.85 -24.60
CA VAL A 72 18.39 -11.25 -23.19
C VAL A 72 17.13 -12.12 -23.01
N ILE A 73 16.00 -11.77 -23.63
CA ILE A 73 14.76 -12.56 -23.56
C ILE A 73 14.98 -13.96 -24.19
N LEU A 74 15.63 -14.04 -25.34
CA LEU A 74 15.94 -15.31 -26.00
C LEU A 74 16.92 -16.14 -25.18
N LEU A 75 17.93 -15.51 -24.57
CA LEU A 75 18.89 -16.17 -23.69
C LEU A 75 18.19 -16.72 -22.43
N LEU A 76 17.29 -15.93 -21.83
CA LEU A 76 16.51 -16.38 -20.68
C LEU A 76 15.58 -17.54 -21.04
N ARG A 77 14.94 -17.48 -22.20
CA ARG A 77 14.11 -18.57 -22.71
C ARG A 77 14.93 -19.83 -22.94
N PHE A 78 16.06 -19.73 -23.65
CA PHE A 78 16.98 -20.84 -23.85
C PHE A 78 17.48 -21.41 -22.51
N ALA A 79 17.95 -20.57 -21.61
CA ALA A 79 18.39 -21.01 -20.28
C ALA A 79 17.27 -21.69 -19.49
N SER A 80 16.00 -21.26 -19.63
CA SER A 80 14.88 -21.87 -18.95
C SER A 80 14.52 -23.28 -19.47
N GLU A 81 14.80 -23.57 -20.73
CA GLU A 81 14.58 -24.90 -21.33
C GLU A 81 15.63 -25.92 -20.86
N TYR A 82 16.89 -25.50 -20.76
CA TYR A 82 18.02 -26.36 -20.42
C TYR A 82 18.32 -26.39 -18.92
N TRP A 83 18.00 -25.32 -18.20
CA TRP A 83 18.25 -25.20 -16.77
C TRP A 83 16.92 -25.01 -16.02
N GLN A 84 16.41 -26.10 -15.46
CA GLN A 84 15.20 -26.08 -14.63
C GLN A 84 15.58 -26.03 -13.14
N PRO A 85 16.03 -24.89 -12.60
CA PRO A 85 16.35 -24.77 -11.20
C PRO A 85 15.10 -24.95 -10.35
N THR A 86 15.27 -25.51 -9.17
CA THR A 86 14.20 -25.61 -8.19
C THR A 86 13.65 -24.21 -7.85
N LEU A 87 12.43 -24.16 -7.36
CA LEU A 87 11.82 -22.87 -6.97
C LEU A 87 12.68 -22.13 -5.94
N SER A 88 13.26 -22.84 -4.98
CA SER A 88 14.20 -22.30 -3.99
C SER A 88 15.43 -21.64 -4.65
N THR A 89 16.00 -22.27 -5.65
CA THR A 89 17.15 -21.72 -6.40
C THR A 89 16.78 -20.47 -7.18
N LYS A 90 15.59 -20.45 -7.79
CA LYS A 90 15.07 -19.25 -8.49
C LYS A 90 14.91 -18.08 -7.53
N LEU A 91 14.25 -18.31 -6.39
CA LEU A 91 14.05 -17.28 -5.37
C LEU A 91 15.38 -16.81 -4.75
N ALA A 92 16.33 -17.73 -4.52
CA ALA A 92 17.67 -17.37 -4.04
C ALA A 92 18.41 -16.48 -5.06
N GLY A 93 18.34 -16.80 -6.36
CA GLY A 93 18.92 -15.95 -7.40
C GLY A 93 18.34 -14.53 -7.44
N ILE A 94 17.01 -14.41 -7.29
CA ILE A 94 16.33 -13.09 -7.23
C ILE A 94 16.72 -12.36 -5.93
N ALA A 95 16.86 -13.07 -4.80
CA ALA A 95 17.34 -12.49 -3.55
C ALA A 95 18.76 -11.94 -3.68
N VAL A 96 19.66 -12.69 -4.32
CA VAL A 96 21.03 -12.22 -4.60
C VAL A 96 21.01 -10.96 -5.46
N ALA A 97 20.20 -10.94 -6.52
CA ALA A 97 20.05 -9.76 -7.38
C ALA A 97 19.52 -8.54 -6.59
N GLY A 98 18.51 -8.72 -5.73
CA GLY A 98 18.01 -7.69 -4.82
C GLY A 98 19.07 -7.18 -3.85
N GLY A 99 19.87 -8.09 -3.29
CA GLY A 99 21.01 -7.76 -2.42
C GLY A 99 22.09 -6.95 -3.15
N VAL A 100 22.45 -7.36 -4.37
CA VAL A 100 23.41 -6.62 -5.21
C VAL A 100 22.91 -5.22 -5.54
N LEU A 101 21.61 -5.07 -5.95
CA LEU A 101 21.02 -3.75 -6.18
C LEU A 101 21.05 -2.88 -4.93
N THR A 102 20.76 -3.44 -3.76
CA THR A 102 20.83 -2.73 -2.47
C THR A 102 22.26 -2.26 -2.19
N ALA A 103 23.26 -3.12 -2.40
CA ALA A 103 24.67 -2.81 -2.19
C ALA A 103 25.18 -1.75 -3.19
N VAL A 104 24.83 -1.88 -4.47
CA VAL A 104 25.15 -0.90 -5.53
C VAL A 104 24.52 0.45 -5.20
N GLY A 105 23.23 0.48 -4.83
CA GLY A 105 22.57 1.70 -4.38
C GLY A 105 23.29 2.34 -3.19
N TYR A 106 23.68 1.56 -2.19
CA TYR A 106 24.43 2.06 -1.05
C TYR A 106 25.81 2.64 -1.45
N TRP A 107 26.49 2.02 -2.40
CA TRP A 107 27.79 2.49 -2.89
C TRP A 107 27.66 3.79 -3.71
N LEU A 108 26.59 3.94 -4.50
CA LEU A 108 26.34 5.12 -5.32
C LEU A 108 25.87 6.35 -4.53
N ARG A 109 25.49 6.21 -3.25
CA ARG A 109 24.86 7.27 -2.44
C ARG A 109 25.65 8.58 -2.41
N ASN A 110 26.98 8.49 -2.43
CA ASN A 110 27.87 9.67 -2.37
C ASN A 110 28.03 10.38 -3.73
N LYS A 111 27.66 9.71 -4.85
CA LYS A 111 27.80 10.27 -6.20
C LYS A 111 26.48 10.85 -6.72
N ARG A 112 25.38 10.14 -6.58
CA ARG A 112 24.03 10.54 -7.05
C ARG A 112 22.97 10.05 -6.07
N TYR A 113 22.74 10.82 -5.02
CA TYR A 113 21.89 10.44 -3.90
C TYR A 113 20.50 9.95 -4.30
N GLY A 114 19.73 10.73 -5.09
CA GLY A 114 18.36 10.36 -5.48
C GLY A 114 18.28 9.05 -6.26
N TYR A 115 19.18 8.87 -7.24
CA TYR A 115 19.27 7.64 -8.01
C TYR A 115 19.70 6.46 -7.13
N ALA A 116 20.67 6.65 -6.27
CA ALA A 116 21.15 5.64 -5.33
C ALA A 116 20.06 5.11 -4.42
N ILE A 117 19.24 6.01 -3.83
CA ILE A 117 18.11 5.65 -2.97
C ILE A 117 17.04 4.88 -3.76
N SER A 118 16.77 5.24 -5.01
CA SER A 118 15.79 4.53 -5.85
C SER A 118 16.26 3.11 -6.17
N VAL A 119 17.52 2.93 -6.56
CA VAL A 119 18.11 1.61 -6.82
C VAL A 119 18.14 0.75 -5.56
N GLN A 120 18.53 1.34 -4.42
CA GLN A 120 18.55 0.65 -3.14
C GLN A 120 17.15 0.27 -2.68
N GLY A 121 16.17 1.16 -2.85
CA GLY A 121 14.78 0.90 -2.53
C GLY A 121 14.19 -0.22 -3.39
N ALA A 122 14.51 -0.27 -4.68
CA ALA A 122 14.13 -1.36 -5.56
C ALA A 122 14.72 -2.70 -5.10
N GLY A 123 16.03 -2.72 -4.74
CA GLY A 123 16.69 -3.91 -4.22
C GLY A 123 16.03 -4.43 -2.94
N LEU A 124 15.76 -3.54 -1.97
CA LEU A 124 15.06 -3.89 -0.74
C LEU A 124 13.62 -4.37 -1.01
N GLY A 125 12.89 -3.71 -1.91
CA GLY A 125 11.56 -4.15 -2.32
C GLY A 125 11.57 -5.57 -2.91
N ILE A 126 12.54 -5.89 -3.75
CA ILE A 126 12.74 -7.24 -4.29
C ILE A 126 12.98 -8.25 -3.14
N LEU A 127 13.83 -7.91 -2.15
CA LEU A 127 14.09 -8.78 -1.00
C LEU A 127 12.83 -9.06 -0.18
N PHE A 128 11.98 -8.05 0.06
CA PHE A 128 10.69 -8.25 0.73
C PHE A 128 9.75 -9.15 -0.09
N LEU A 129 9.66 -8.91 -1.41
CA LEU A 129 8.83 -9.73 -2.30
C LEU A 129 9.30 -11.19 -2.35
N VAL A 130 10.62 -11.41 -2.39
CA VAL A 130 11.19 -12.77 -2.35
C VAL A 130 10.86 -13.46 -1.04
N LEU A 131 10.99 -12.77 0.09
CA LEU A 131 10.67 -13.32 1.41
C LEU A 131 9.20 -13.73 1.50
N PHE A 132 8.29 -12.85 1.07
CA PHE A 132 6.86 -13.15 1.05
C PHE A 132 6.51 -14.28 0.09
N SER A 133 7.14 -14.32 -1.08
CA SER A 133 6.95 -15.39 -2.05
C SER A 133 7.48 -16.74 -1.54
N ALA A 134 8.64 -16.75 -0.89
CA ALA A 134 9.24 -17.94 -0.32
C ALA A 134 8.34 -18.58 0.76
N PHE A 135 7.67 -17.75 1.56
CA PHE A 135 6.69 -18.23 2.52
C PHE A 135 5.42 -18.76 1.83
N LYS A 136 4.80 -17.97 0.93
CA LYS A 136 3.56 -18.34 0.24
C LYS A 136 3.69 -19.58 -0.65
N LEU A 137 4.86 -19.77 -1.25
CA LEU A 137 5.15 -20.93 -2.11
C LEU A 137 5.76 -22.11 -1.32
N ALA A 138 5.67 -22.07 0.02
CA ALA A 138 6.13 -23.12 0.94
C ALA A 138 7.62 -23.51 0.78
N VAL A 139 8.46 -22.58 0.26
CA VAL A 139 9.92 -22.75 0.26
C VAL A 139 10.46 -22.55 1.68
N ILE A 140 9.89 -21.61 2.44
CA ILE A 140 10.10 -21.45 3.87
C ILE A 140 8.80 -21.87 4.57
N THR A 141 8.81 -23.00 5.23
CA THR A 141 7.63 -23.55 5.92
C THR A 141 7.52 -23.08 7.37
N SER A 142 8.64 -22.70 7.97
CA SER A 142 8.66 -22.21 9.35
C SER A 142 8.17 -20.76 9.44
N VAL A 143 7.06 -20.57 10.12
CA VAL A 143 6.49 -19.24 10.41
C VAL A 143 7.46 -18.39 11.23
N ALA A 144 8.09 -19.00 12.25
CA ALA A 144 9.07 -18.30 13.10
C ALA A 144 10.28 -17.81 12.31
N LEU A 145 10.80 -18.63 11.38
CA LEU A 145 11.91 -18.24 10.50
C LEU A 145 11.50 -17.10 9.57
N SER A 146 10.29 -17.13 9.01
CA SER A 146 9.78 -16.08 8.13
C SER A 146 9.67 -14.74 8.85
N TYR A 147 9.11 -14.72 10.06
CA TYR A 147 9.06 -13.49 10.88
C TYR A 147 10.46 -13.03 11.31
N GLY A 148 11.36 -13.96 11.67
CA GLY A 148 12.74 -13.63 12.00
C GLY A 148 13.49 -12.94 10.85
N LEU A 149 13.38 -13.48 9.64
CA LEU A 149 13.95 -12.89 8.42
C LEU A 149 13.30 -11.54 8.09
N LEU A 150 11.98 -11.42 8.27
CA LEU A 150 11.26 -10.17 8.07
C LEU A 150 11.77 -9.08 9.02
N ILE A 151 11.85 -9.38 10.33
CA ILE A 151 12.33 -8.44 11.34
C ILE A 151 13.78 -8.03 11.04
N GLY A 152 14.63 -8.98 10.65
CA GLY A 152 16.01 -8.71 10.24
C GLY A 152 16.07 -7.77 9.02
N LEU A 153 15.28 -8.03 7.99
CA LEU A 153 15.24 -7.20 6.79
C LEU A 153 14.65 -5.80 7.09
N LEU A 154 13.61 -5.72 7.93
CA LEU A 154 13.05 -4.45 8.42
C LEU A 154 14.12 -3.64 9.18
N ALA A 155 14.82 -4.27 10.11
CA ALA A 155 15.89 -3.62 10.89
C ALA A 155 17.00 -3.08 9.99
N VAL A 156 17.49 -3.86 9.04
CA VAL A 156 18.49 -3.43 8.06
C VAL A 156 17.99 -2.25 7.25
N THR A 157 16.74 -2.33 6.74
CA THR A 157 16.14 -1.25 5.94
C THR A 157 16.02 0.05 6.73
N LEU A 158 15.58 -0.03 7.98
CA LEU A 158 15.45 1.13 8.87
C LEU A 158 16.82 1.72 9.23
N LEU A 159 17.83 0.89 9.50
CA LEU A 159 19.19 1.36 9.74
C LEU A 159 19.77 2.08 8.53
N LEU A 160 19.55 1.56 7.32
CA LEU A 160 19.95 2.21 6.08
C LEU A 160 19.19 3.54 5.88
N ALA A 161 17.90 3.57 6.15
CA ALA A 161 17.07 4.77 6.10
C ALA A 161 17.60 5.87 7.04
N LEU A 162 17.90 5.52 8.29
CA LEU A 162 18.43 6.45 9.29
C LEU A 162 19.81 6.97 8.91
N LYS A 163 20.74 6.07 8.52
CA LYS A 163 22.11 6.45 8.13
C LYS A 163 22.17 7.35 6.91
N GLN A 164 21.25 7.17 5.96
CA GLN A 164 21.23 7.92 4.72
C GLN A 164 20.23 9.09 4.74
N ASN A 165 19.49 9.29 5.82
CA ASN A 165 18.38 10.24 5.92
C ASN A 165 17.34 10.03 4.80
N ALA A 166 17.06 8.77 4.45
CA ALA A 166 16.27 8.36 3.31
C ALA A 166 14.85 7.97 3.74
N LEU A 167 13.93 8.92 3.77
CA LEU A 167 12.52 8.72 4.13
C LEU A 167 11.86 7.60 3.29
N ILE A 168 12.20 7.51 2.01
CA ILE A 168 11.64 6.49 1.08
C ILE A 168 11.96 5.07 1.56
N LEU A 169 13.17 4.81 2.07
CA LEU A 169 13.53 3.48 2.58
C LEU A 169 12.73 3.14 3.85
N ALA A 170 12.48 4.14 4.70
CA ALA A 170 11.62 3.96 5.86
C ALA A 170 10.17 3.63 5.46
N PHE A 171 9.64 4.24 4.40
CA PHE A 171 8.33 3.88 3.84
C PHE A 171 8.27 2.46 3.31
N ILE A 172 9.31 1.98 2.63
CA ILE A 172 9.40 0.60 2.14
C ILE A 172 9.37 -0.37 3.33
N ALA A 173 10.17 -0.11 4.36
CA ALA A 173 10.17 -0.92 5.57
C ALA A 173 8.79 -0.96 6.24
N LEU A 174 8.17 0.21 6.45
CA LEU A 174 6.85 0.32 7.07
C LEU A 174 5.76 -0.40 6.27
N GLY A 175 5.67 -0.11 4.98
CA GLY A 175 4.68 -0.74 4.11
C GLY A 175 4.81 -2.27 4.14
N SER A 176 6.03 -2.78 4.03
CA SER A 176 6.31 -4.22 4.13
C SER A 176 5.97 -4.77 5.52
N GLY A 177 6.29 -4.03 6.59
CA GLY A 177 5.97 -4.42 7.97
C GLY A 177 4.47 -4.50 8.24
N PHE A 178 3.69 -3.51 7.84
CA PHE A 178 2.23 -3.51 8.06
C PHE A 178 1.49 -4.54 7.20
N ILE A 179 1.98 -4.83 6.00
CA ILE A 179 1.38 -5.83 5.10
C ILE A 179 1.78 -7.27 5.50
N ALA A 180 2.94 -7.45 6.14
CA ALA A 180 3.49 -8.76 6.47
C ALA A 180 2.53 -9.73 7.16
N PRO A 181 1.78 -9.35 8.21
CA PRO A 181 0.87 -10.28 8.89
C PRO A 181 -0.22 -10.85 7.97
N PHE A 182 -0.64 -10.09 6.95
CA PHE A 182 -1.64 -10.58 5.98
C PHE A 182 -1.04 -11.59 5.02
N ILE A 183 0.19 -11.38 4.60
CA ILE A 183 0.90 -12.29 3.68
C ILE A 183 1.36 -13.54 4.43
N LEU A 184 1.87 -13.40 5.64
CA LEU A 184 2.38 -14.49 6.48
C LEU A 184 1.28 -15.19 7.30
N ASN A 185 0.01 -14.79 7.11
CA ASN A 185 -1.11 -15.38 7.83
C ASN A 185 -1.29 -16.85 7.44
N THR A 186 -1.31 -17.70 8.47
CA THR A 186 -1.54 -19.15 8.36
C THR A 186 -3.00 -19.55 8.61
N GLY A 187 -3.93 -18.57 8.61
CA GLY A 187 -5.36 -18.79 8.89
C GLY A 187 -5.72 -18.68 10.37
N SER A 188 -4.77 -18.41 11.27
CA SER A 188 -5.08 -18.13 12.66
C SER A 188 -5.75 -16.76 12.79
N ASN A 189 -6.99 -16.71 13.30
CA ASN A 189 -7.70 -15.46 13.58
C ASN A 189 -7.23 -14.82 14.91
N ASN A 190 -5.93 -14.84 15.18
CA ASN A 190 -5.37 -14.25 16.40
C ASN A 190 -5.13 -12.74 16.21
N ILE A 191 -6.19 -11.94 16.37
CA ILE A 191 -6.14 -10.49 16.23
C ILE A 191 -5.31 -9.81 17.34
N PRO A 192 -5.31 -10.26 18.60
CA PRO A 192 -4.38 -9.77 19.61
C PRO A 192 -2.90 -9.89 19.20
N ALA A 193 -2.50 -10.98 18.58
CA ALA A 193 -1.13 -11.14 18.09
C ALA A 193 -0.80 -10.11 16.97
N LEU A 194 -1.74 -9.82 16.09
CA LEU A 194 -1.61 -8.79 15.06
C LEU A 194 -1.39 -7.41 15.70
N PHE A 195 -2.21 -7.03 16.68
CA PHE A 195 -2.09 -5.75 17.38
C PHE A 195 -0.81 -5.66 18.21
N SER A 196 -0.38 -6.75 18.86
CA SER A 196 0.90 -6.79 19.57
C SER A 196 2.08 -6.60 18.61
N TYR A 197 2.03 -7.19 17.43
CA TYR A 197 3.02 -6.99 16.38
C TYR A 197 3.04 -5.51 15.88
N TYR A 198 1.87 -4.93 15.64
CA TYR A 198 1.75 -3.52 15.27
C TYR A 198 2.25 -2.59 16.39
N LEU A 199 2.01 -2.94 17.64
CA LEU A 199 2.54 -2.18 18.78
C LEU A 199 4.07 -2.17 18.77
N ALA A 200 4.71 -3.30 18.54
CA ALA A 200 6.17 -3.39 18.43
C ALA A 200 6.72 -2.54 17.27
N LEU A 201 6.07 -2.58 16.09
CA LEU A 201 6.43 -1.71 14.97
C LEU A 201 6.29 -0.22 15.31
N ASN A 202 5.20 0.15 15.96
CA ASN A 202 4.92 1.53 16.31
C ASN A 202 5.86 2.05 17.41
N ILE A 203 6.29 1.20 18.34
CA ILE A 203 7.34 1.53 19.31
C ILE A 203 8.67 1.79 18.57
N ALA A 204 9.05 0.95 17.62
CA ALA A 204 10.24 1.17 16.82
C ALA A 204 10.18 2.50 16.05
N LEU A 205 9.01 2.86 15.51
CA LEU A 205 8.78 4.16 14.87
C LEU A 205 8.82 5.34 15.85
N ALA A 206 8.26 5.18 17.03
CA ALA A 206 8.36 6.19 18.09
C ALA A 206 9.83 6.46 18.46
N VAL A 207 10.64 5.40 18.56
CA VAL A 207 12.10 5.54 18.76
C VAL A 207 12.74 6.29 17.60
N ILE A 208 12.41 5.97 16.35
CA ILE A 208 12.91 6.69 15.17
C ILE A 208 12.53 8.18 15.22
N ALA A 209 11.33 8.51 15.69
CA ALA A 209 10.85 9.88 15.81
C ALA A 209 11.69 10.75 16.76
N PHE A 210 12.46 10.16 17.67
CA PHE A 210 13.46 10.89 18.49
C PHE A 210 14.66 11.35 17.67
N PHE A 211 15.06 10.55 16.67
CA PHE A 211 16.25 10.83 15.87
C PHE A 211 15.93 11.60 14.59
N LYS A 212 14.74 11.40 14.04
CA LYS A 212 14.31 11.98 12.76
C LYS A 212 12.88 12.51 12.84
N PRO A 213 12.62 13.78 12.48
CA PRO A 213 11.27 14.37 12.50
C PRO A 213 10.43 13.93 11.30
N TRP A 214 10.35 12.63 11.05
CA TRP A 214 9.61 12.05 9.92
C TRP A 214 8.13 11.86 10.28
N ARG A 215 7.42 12.95 10.52
CA ARG A 215 6.03 12.99 10.99
C ARG A 215 5.07 12.15 10.13
N ILE A 216 5.26 12.19 8.81
CA ILE A 216 4.44 11.44 7.86
C ILE A 216 4.47 9.93 8.10
N LEU A 217 5.59 9.35 8.59
CA LEU A 217 5.67 7.94 8.91
C LEU A 217 4.72 7.57 10.06
N ASN A 218 4.65 8.40 11.08
CA ASN A 218 3.77 8.16 12.23
C ASN A 218 2.28 8.33 11.84
N THR A 219 1.96 9.25 10.93
CA THR A 219 0.60 9.38 10.39
C THR A 219 0.20 8.15 9.58
N VAL A 220 1.09 7.66 8.70
CA VAL A 220 0.82 6.45 7.92
C VAL A 220 0.71 5.22 8.83
N SER A 221 1.55 5.12 9.86
CA SER A 221 1.45 4.02 10.83
C SER A 221 0.17 4.08 11.67
N LEU A 222 -0.28 5.28 12.07
CA LEU A 222 -1.58 5.49 12.72
C LEU A 222 -2.72 4.96 11.84
N LEU A 223 -2.75 5.42 10.58
CA LEU A 223 -3.80 5.01 9.63
C LEU A 223 -3.75 3.51 9.34
N SER A 224 -2.55 2.92 9.23
CA SER A 224 -2.40 1.47 9.03
C SER A 224 -2.86 0.70 10.27
N THR A 225 -2.47 1.11 11.46
CA THR A 225 -2.81 0.43 12.70
C THR A 225 -4.31 0.47 12.98
N PHE A 226 -4.91 1.66 12.96
CA PHE A 226 -6.33 1.81 13.28
C PHE A 226 -7.23 1.53 12.08
N GLY A 227 -6.80 1.80 10.85
CA GLY A 227 -7.56 1.47 9.64
C GLY A 227 -7.52 -0.02 9.34
N ILE A 228 -6.35 -0.54 8.99
CA ILE A 228 -6.20 -1.96 8.60
C ILE A 228 -6.40 -2.88 9.82
N GLY A 229 -5.76 -2.55 10.95
CA GLY A 229 -5.90 -3.29 12.20
C GLY A 229 -7.34 -3.22 12.72
N GLY A 230 -7.94 -2.03 12.75
CA GLY A 230 -9.31 -1.82 13.17
C GLY A 230 -10.33 -2.58 12.33
N LEU A 231 -10.17 -2.59 11.01
CA LEU A 231 -10.97 -3.41 10.10
C LEU A 231 -10.83 -4.90 10.41
N SER A 232 -9.63 -5.35 10.81
CA SER A 232 -9.40 -6.74 11.22
C SER A 232 -10.14 -7.11 12.50
N ILE A 233 -10.25 -6.18 13.47
CA ILE A 233 -11.09 -6.35 14.67
C ILE A 233 -12.55 -6.53 14.23
N TRP A 234 -13.07 -5.61 13.43
CA TRP A 234 -14.47 -5.62 12.99
C TRP A 234 -14.87 -6.91 12.26
N LEU A 235 -13.97 -7.45 11.43
CA LEU A 235 -14.26 -8.60 10.58
C LEU A 235 -13.99 -9.96 11.25
N LYS A 236 -13.08 -10.03 12.23
CA LYS A 236 -12.51 -11.31 12.66
C LYS A 236 -12.35 -11.48 14.17
N ALA A 237 -12.51 -10.44 14.99
CA ALA A 237 -12.33 -10.55 16.43
C ALA A 237 -13.44 -11.39 17.06
N THR A 238 -13.06 -12.26 18.00
CA THR A 238 -14.00 -13.07 18.79
C THR A 238 -14.19 -12.47 20.19
N PRO A 239 -15.32 -12.71 20.86
CA PRO A 239 -15.59 -12.16 22.20
C PRO A 239 -14.48 -12.44 23.21
N GLU A 240 -13.86 -13.61 23.15
CA GLU A 240 -12.75 -14.02 24.02
C GLU A 240 -11.51 -13.11 23.89
N GLN A 241 -11.35 -12.46 22.74
CA GLN A 241 -10.21 -11.58 22.45
C GLN A 241 -10.45 -10.13 22.87
N TYR A 242 -11.69 -9.71 23.15
CA TYR A 242 -12.05 -8.30 23.38
C TYR A 242 -11.30 -7.69 24.55
N GLY A 243 -11.12 -8.41 25.65
CA GLY A 243 -10.40 -7.90 26.83
C GLY A 243 -8.96 -7.51 26.48
N MET A 244 -8.23 -8.41 25.80
CA MET A 244 -6.85 -8.15 25.40
C MET A 244 -6.76 -7.08 24.32
N LEU A 245 -7.69 -7.06 23.36
CA LEU A 245 -7.75 -6.04 22.31
C LEU A 245 -8.00 -4.66 22.89
N THR A 246 -8.86 -4.54 23.90
CA THR A 246 -9.10 -3.28 24.63
C THR A 246 -7.80 -2.73 25.22
N VAL A 247 -7.02 -3.57 25.90
CA VAL A 247 -5.71 -3.16 26.44
C VAL A 247 -4.76 -2.70 25.32
N LEU A 248 -4.68 -3.45 24.24
CA LEU A 248 -3.82 -3.13 23.10
C LEU A 248 -4.24 -1.83 22.40
N VAL A 249 -5.53 -1.57 22.23
CA VAL A 249 -6.04 -0.30 21.67
C VAL A 249 -5.63 0.89 22.55
N TRP A 250 -5.75 0.76 23.88
CA TRP A 250 -5.33 1.80 24.80
C TRP A 250 -3.81 2.01 24.83
N LEU A 251 -3.01 0.95 24.68
CA LEU A 251 -1.56 1.06 24.55
C LEU A 251 -1.17 1.81 23.27
N HIS A 252 -1.81 1.53 22.14
CA HIS A 252 -1.60 2.28 20.91
C HIS A 252 -2.02 3.74 21.06
N PHE A 253 -3.18 3.99 21.68
CA PHE A 253 -3.62 5.35 21.97
C PHE A 253 -2.58 6.12 22.80
N ALA A 254 -2.10 5.55 23.89
CA ALA A 254 -1.07 6.15 24.73
C ALA A 254 0.23 6.44 23.97
N LEU A 255 0.65 5.51 23.10
CA LEU A 255 1.85 5.66 22.27
C LEU A 255 1.70 6.82 21.26
N TYR A 256 0.59 6.89 20.54
CA TYR A 256 0.36 7.96 19.57
C TYR A 256 0.11 9.32 20.26
N LEU A 257 -0.52 9.33 21.42
CA LEU A 257 -0.64 10.52 22.24
C LEU A 257 0.75 11.04 22.67
N PHE A 258 1.62 10.14 23.12
CA PHE A 258 3.00 10.47 23.46
C PHE A 258 3.77 11.05 22.24
N ILE A 259 3.64 10.44 21.07
CA ILE A 259 4.24 10.93 19.82
C ILE A 259 3.72 12.33 19.46
N SER A 260 2.40 12.55 19.60
CA SER A 260 1.76 13.84 19.32
C SER A 260 2.25 14.94 20.26
N ILE A 261 2.32 14.65 21.56
CA ILE A 261 2.88 15.58 22.56
C ILE A 261 4.34 15.91 22.25
N ARG A 262 5.12 14.90 21.89
CA ARG A 262 6.53 15.05 21.58
C ARG A 262 6.74 15.99 20.39
N TYR A 263 5.94 15.83 19.31
CA TYR A 263 6.00 16.72 18.15
C TYR A 263 5.52 18.14 18.47
N SER A 264 4.50 18.30 19.28
CA SER A 264 4.02 19.61 19.73
C SER A 264 5.09 20.37 20.51
N LEU A 265 5.82 19.69 21.40
CA LEU A 265 6.93 20.29 22.16
C LEU A 265 8.09 20.68 21.24
N GLN A 266 8.44 19.84 20.27
CA GLN A 266 9.45 20.18 19.26
C GLN A 266 9.05 21.36 18.39
N ALA A 267 7.77 21.43 17.99
CA ALA A 267 7.23 22.53 17.24
C ALA A 267 7.32 23.86 17.97
N ALA A 268 7.01 23.88 19.27
CA ALA A 268 7.11 25.06 20.12
C ALA A 268 8.55 25.58 20.22
N GLN A 269 9.56 24.68 20.25
CA GLN A 269 10.98 25.06 20.31
C GLN A 269 11.50 25.70 19.02
N TYR A 270 11.04 25.23 17.86
CA TYR A 270 11.62 25.63 16.55
C TYR A 270 10.81 26.68 15.80
N LYS A 271 9.69 27.20 16.32
CA LYS A 271 8.80 28.23 15.70
C LYS A 271 8.40 28.01 14.24
N THR A 272 8.94 27.02 13.57
CA THR A 272 8.80 26.75 12.13
C THR A 272 7.92 25.54 11.79
N ALA A 273 7.63 24.70 12.78
CA ALA A 273 7.05 23.39 12.54
C ALA A 273 5.58 23.40 12.05
N PHE A 274 4.79 24.41 12.42
CA PHE A 274 3.40 24.56 11.97
C PHE A 274 3.26 25.10 10.55
N LYS A 275 4.32 25.73 10.01
CA LYS A 275 4.23 26.37 8.69
C LYS A 275 4.35 25.37 7.54
N ASP A 276 5.05 24.24 7.77
CA ASP A 276 5.43 23.33 6.69
C ASP A 276 4.48 22.15 6.46
N MET A 277 3.75 21.64 7.50
CA MET A 277 2.82 20.53 7.33
C MET A 277 1.67 20.52 8.38
N PRO A 278 0.78 21.51 8.40
CA PRO A 278 -0.27 21.62 9.43
C PRO A 278 -1.26 20.44 9.40
N ILE A 279 -1.54 19.87 8.23
CA ILE A 279 -2.49 18.77 8.05
C ILE A 279 -1.99 17.50 8.74
N ILE A 280 -0.70 17.18 8.64
CA ILE A 280 -0.12 15.96 9.23
C ILE A 280 -0.14 16.01 10.75
N ASP A 281 0.25 17.14 11.33
CA ASP A 281 0.25 17.34 12.78
C ASP A 281 -1.19 17.32 13.34
N THR A 282 -2.12 17.98 12.64
CA THR A 282 -3.54 17.99 12.97
C THR A 282 -4.13 16.58 12.91
N THR A 283 -3.79 15.80 11.89
CA THR A 283 -4.25 14.41 11.76
C THR A 283 -3.78 13.54 12.93
N LEU A 284 -2.53 13.64 13.33
CA LEU A 284 -2.00 12.87 14.47
C LEU A 284 -2.72 13.22 15.77
N ILE A 285 -2.97 14.52 16.03
CA ILE A 285 -3.58 14.99 17.28
C ILE A 285 -5.07 14.61 17.36
N PHE A 286 -5.82 14.83 16.27
CA PHE A 286 -7.28 14.65 16.30
C PHE A 286 -7.73 13.26 15.86
N ALA A 287 -7.05 12.61 14.92
CA ALA A 287 -7.43 11.27 14.49
C ALA A 287 -7.13 10.21 15.55
N THR A 288 -6.07 10.38 16.35
CA THR A 288 -5.70 9.41 17.38
C THR A 288 -6.85 9.16 18.38
N PRO A 289 -7.39 10.17 19.09
CA PRO A 289 -8.49 9.93 20.03
C PRO A 289 -9.75 9.45 19.32
N PHE A 290 -10.07 10.01 18.15
CA PHE A 290 -11.26 9.62 17.40
C PHE A 290 -11.21 8.14 16.99
N MET A 291 -10.12 7.68 16.41
CA MET A 291 -9.97 6.30 15.94
C MET A 291 -9.91 5.31 17.12
N ALA A 292 -9.16 5.64 18.19
CA ALA A 292 -9.07 4.78 19.36
C ALA A 292 -10.42 4.63 20.06
N PHE A 293 -11.15 5.74 20.20
CA PHE A 293 -12.48 5.74 20.82
C PHE A 293 -13.52 4.98 19.99
N THR A 294 -13.47 5.14 18.66
CA THR A 294 -14.37 4.40 17.75
C THR A 294 -14.14 2.88 17.85
N LEU A 295 -12.88 2.45 17.88
CA LEU A 295 -12.56 1.02 18.04
C LEU A 295 -12.96 0.51 19.42
N TYR A 296 -12.69 1.28 20.47
CA TYR A 296 -13.09 0.91 21.84
C TYR A 296 -14.61 0.79 21.96
N ALA A 297 -15.36 1.77 21.45
CA ALA A 297 -16.82 1.72 21.44
C ALA A 297 -17.36 0.51 20.66
N GLY A 298 -16.74 0.18 19.54
CA GLY A 298 -17.05 -1.02 18.77
C GLY A 298 -16.82 -2.31 19.56
N LEU A 299 -15.70 -2.43 20.26
CA LEU A 299 -15.39 -3.59 21.10
C LEU A 299 -16.38 -3.73 22.27
N VAL A 300 -16.74 -2.62 22.94
CA VAL A 300 -17.72 -2.62 24.03
C VAL A 300 -19.10 -3.01 23.52
N TYR A 301 -19.52 -2.45 22.40
CA TYR A 301 -20.82 -2.77 21.79
C TYR A 301 -20.92 -4.26 21.44
N HIS A 302 -19.92 -4.80 20.77
CA HIS A 302 -19.89 -6.23 20.42
C HIS A 302 -19.82 -7.15 21.64
N ASN A 303 -19.07 -6.77 22.68
CA ASN A 303 -18.98 -7.53 23.92
C ASN A 303 -20.32 -7.56 24.67
N SER A 304 -21.01 -6.42 24.80
CA SER A 304 -22.31 -6.33 25.46
C SER A 304 -23.37 -7.15 24.71
N HIS A 305 -23.35 -7.12 23.38
CA HIS A 305 -24.29 -7.87 22.55
C HIS A 305 -24.04 -9.38 22.63
N SER A 306 -22.78 -9.82 22.65
CA SER A 306 -22.44 -11.23 22.80
C SER A 306 -22.86 -11.81 24.16
N LEU A 307 -22.71 -11.03 25.24
CA LEU A 307 -23.15 -11.42 26.58
C LEU A 307 -24.68 -11.51 26.68
N SER A 308 -25.43 -10.59 26.04
CA SER A 308 -26.90 -10.63 26.03
C SER A 308 -27.44 -11.84 25.27
N VAL A 309 -26.81 -12.25 24.17
CA VAL A 309 -27.17 -13.44 23.41
C VAL A 309 -26.82 -14.75 24.16
N ALA A 310 -25.70 -14.75 24.88
CA ALA A 310 -25.29 -15.92 25.67
C ALA A 310 -26.14 -16.14 26.94
N SER A 311 -26.84 -15.10 27.42
CA SER A 311 -27.70 -15.14 28.60
C SER A 311 -29.20 -15.38 28.26
N ALA A 312 -29.59 -15.38 27.00
CA ALA A 312 -30.93 -15.65 26.49
C ALA A 312 -31.08 -17.10 26.02
#